data_5f2c50914dea3c72790df9d677e65059
#
_entry.id   5f2c50914dea3c72790df9d677e65059
#
_cell.length_a   1.000
_cell.length_b   1.000
_cell.length_c   1.000
_cell.angle_alpha   90.00
_cell.angle_beta   90.00
_cell.angle_gamma   90.00
#
_symmetry.space_group_name_H-M   'P 1'
#
loop_
_entity.id
_entity.type
_entity.pdbx_description
1 polymer ?
#
loop_
_entity_poly.entity_id
_entity_poly.type
_entity_poly.pdbx_seq_one_letter_code
_entity_poly.pdbx_strand_id
1 'polypeptide(L)'
;MVQLSSVFTTLLIATGVVVAKPTPKLAEQPVVTYLGTQGPILSSGAWTSKGIVYTSGTVPSLNGSIISGGIEAQTAQVIKNIAATLEEVGTSWDYVLKTTVFLANMSDYAAMNEVYGAMLPSPKPARTAVEVGKLPGNFLIEIEAIAAIPDS
;
A
#
# COMPACT_ATOMS: atom_id res chain seq x y z
N MET A 1 -60.20 12.96 -73.05
CA MET A 1 -59.16 11.97 -72.79
C MET A 1 -58.04 12.72 -72.03
N VAL A 2 -57.97 12.56 -70.73
CA VAL A 2 -56.93 13.18 -69.92
C VAL A 2 -55.99 12.05 -69.48
N GLN A 3 -54.72 12.13 -69.90
CA GLN A 3 -53.68 11.20 -69.48
C GLN A 3 -53.12 11.66 -68.12
N LEU A 4 -53.27 10.84 -67.11
CA LEU A 4 -52.57 10.99 -65.84
C LEU A 4 -51.16 10.41 -65.97
N SER A 5 -50.14 11.28 -65.89
CA SER A 5 -48.73 10.91 -65.82
C SER A 5 -48.38 10.67 -64.35
N SER A 6 -48.09 9.40 -64.00
CA SER A 6 -47.70 8.99 -62.64
C SER A 6 -46.15 9.19 -62.50
N VAL A 7 -45.76 10.14 -61.65
CA VAL A 7 -44.35 10.34 -61.30
C VAL A 7 -44.02 9.46 -60.08
N PHE A 8 -43.28 8.42 -60.28
CA PHE A 8 -42.70 7.63 -59.19
C PHE A 8 -41.45 8.30 -58.64
N THR A 9 -41.59 8.88 -57.46
CA THR A 9 -40.42 9.42 -56.74
C THR A 9 -39.76 8.29 -55.97
N THR A 10 -38.58 7.81 -56.38
CA THR A 10 -37.79 6.79 -55.67
C THR A 10 -37.04 7.48 -54.53
N LEU A 11 -37.46 7.18 -53.28
CA LEU A 11 -36.78 7.65 -52.09
C LEU A 11 -35.54 6.76 -51.81
N LEU A 12 -34.34 7.32 -52.06
CA LEU A 12 -33.07 6.66 -51.74
C LEU A 12 -32.76 6.82 -50.26
N ILE A 13 -32.99 5.80 -49.46
CA ILE A 13 -32.59 5.76 -48.02
C ILE A 13 -31.10 5.41 -48.00
N ALA A 14 -30.25 6.38 -47.75
CA ALA A 14 -28.85 6.16 -47.47
C ALA A 14 -28.69 5.69 -46.02
N THR A 15 -28.49 4.38 -45.82
CA THR A 15 -28.11 3.81 -44.52
C THR A 15 -26.66 4.16 -44.22
N GLY A 16 -26.44 5.28 -43.52
CA GLY A 16 -25.13 5.62 -43.00
C GLY A 16 -24.69 4.64 -41.92
N VAL A 17 -23.68 3.84 -42.20
CA VAL A 17 -23.02 3.02 -41.16
C VAL A 17 -22.27 3.98 -40.27
N VAL A 18 -22.79 4.21 -39.07
CA VAL A 18 -22.06 4.94 -38.02
C VAL A 18 -20.99 4.00 -37.46
N VAL A 19 -19.76 4.14 -37.97
CA VAL A 19 -18.61 3.46 -37.38
C VAL A 19 -18.34 4.16 -36.04
N ALA A 20 -18.68 3.49 -34.94
CA ALA A 20 -18.37 3.97 -33.61
C ALA A 20 -16.85 4.10 -33.47
N LYS A 21 -16.38 5.30 -33.14
CA LYS A 21 -14.99 5.57 -32.84
C LYS A 21 -14.58 4.70 -31.66
N PRO A 22 -13.47 3.93 -31.71
CA PRO A 22 -13.06 3.13 -30.58
C PRO A 22 -12.85 4.05 -29.37
N THR A 23 -13.55 3.76 -28.30
CA THR A 23 -13.35 4.44 -27.01
C THR A 23 -11.91 4.21 -26.58
N PRO A 24 -11.12 5.24 -26.25
CA PRO A 24 -9.77 5.02 -25.74
C PRO A 24 -9.86 4.14 -24.50
N LYS A 25 -9.19 2.97 -24.54
CA LYS A 25 -9.04 2.11 -23.37
C LYS A 25 -8.29 2.92 -22.33
N LEU A 26 -8.95 3.27 -21.23
CA LEU A 26 -8.30 3.89 -20.07
C LEU A 26 -7.09 3.01 -19.74
N ALA A 27 -5.92 3.62 -19.58
CA ALA A 27 -4.73 2.90 -19.17
C ALA A 27 -5.06 2.18 -17.87
N GLU A 28 -4.99 0.86 -17.89
CA GLU A 28 -5.27 0.02 -16.73
C GLU A 28 -4.22 0.38 -15.66
N GLN A 29 -4.69 0.83 -14.49
CA GLN A 29 -3.78 1.14 -13.38
C GLN A 29 -2.96 -0.10 -13.05
N PRO A 30 -1.66 0.02 -12.75
CA PRO A 30 -0.84 -1.13 -12.41
C PRO A 30 -1.47 -1.88 -11.24
N VAL A 31 -1.52 -3.20 -11.32
CA VAL A 31 -2.09 -4.05 -10.26
C VAL A 31 -1.28 -3.90 -8.96
N VAL A 32 0.03 -3.65 -9.08
CA VAL A 32 0.94 -3.43 -7.96
C VAL A 32 1.73 -2.15 -8.19
N THR A 33 1.83 -1.32 -7.16
CA THR A 33 2.68 -0.13 -7.10
C THR A 33 3.64 -0.25 -5.93
N TYR A 34 4.91 0.10 -6.15
CA TYR A 34 5.96 0.05 -5.13
C TYR A 34 6.19 1.41 -4.51
N LEU A 35 6.49 1.46 -3.21
CA LEU A 35 6.59 2.64 -2.37
C LEU A 35 8.02 2.98 -2.02
N GLY A 36 8.25 4.26 -1.73
CA GLY A 36 9.51 4.80 -1.25
C GLY A 36 10.66 4.66 -2.25
N THR A 37 11.86 4.73 -1.75
CA THR A 37 13.07 4.51 -2.55
C THR A 37 13.17 3.04 -2.92
N GLN A 38 13.10 2.76 -4.21
CA GLN A 38 13.27 1.42 -4.75
C GLN A 38 14.76 1.12 -4.86
N GLY A 39 15.23 0.22 -4.02
CA GLY A 39 16.59 -0.28 -4.06
C GLY A 39 16.76 -1.48 -5.02
N PRO A 40 17.99 -1.96 -5.20
CA PRO A 40 18.27 -3.12 -6.06
C PRO A 40 17.70 -4.44 -5.51
N ILE A 41 17.28 -4.47 -4.24
CA ILE A 41 16.87 -5.68 -3.53
C ILE A 41 15.41 -5.61 -3.07
N LEU A 42 14.95 -4.43 -2.62
CA LEU A 42 13.60 -4.24 -2.06
C LEU A 42 13.12 -2.79 -2.22
N SER A 43 11.81 -2.59 -2.09
CA SER A 43 11.14 -1.28 -1.93
C SER A 43 10.72 -1.11 -0.48
N SER A 44 10.38 0.11 -0.04
CA SER A 44 9.87 0.36 1.32
C SER A 44 8.54 -0.35 1.59
N GLY A 45 7.75 -0.56 0.54
CA GLY A 45 6.50 -1.29 0.58
C GLY A 45 5.93 -1.49 -0.82
N ALA A 46 4.78 -2.13 -0.88
CA ALA A 46 4.01 -2.29 -2.11
C ALA A 46 2.51 -2.28 -1.79
N TRP A 47 1.70 -1.74 -2.69
CA TRP A 47 0.26 -1.76 -2.54
C TRP A 47 -0.44 -2.18 -3.83
N THR A 48 -1.68 -2.59 -3.71
CA THR A 48 -2.51 -2.99 -4.84
C THR A 48 -3.64 -1.98 -5.05
N SER A 49 -4.10 -1.84 -6.28
CA SER A 49 -5.31 -1.05 -6.62
C SER A 49 -6.59 -1.56 -5.94
N LYS A 50 -6.49 -2.63 -5.16
CA LYS A 50 -7.59 -3.20 -4.36
C LYS A 50 -7.56 -2.77 -2.89
N GLY A 51 -6.72 -1.78 -2.55
CA GLY A 51 -6.73 -1.16 -1.24
C GLY A 51 -5.98 -1.91 -0.14
N ILE A 52 -4.95 -2.71 -0.48
CA ILE A 52 -4.07 -3.36 0.50
C ILE A 52 -2.64 -2.90 0.29
N VAL A 53 -1.97 -2.49 1.37
CA VAL A 53 -0.55 -2.16 1.40
C VAL A 53 0.22 -3.13 2.31
N TYR A 54 1.39 -3.52 1.86
CA TYR A 54 2.38 -4.32 2.57
C TYR A 54 3.64 -3.48 2.74
N THR A 55 4.11 -3.28 3.97
CA THR A 55 5.44 -2.71 4.18
C THR A 55 6.49 -3.81 4.09
N SER A 56 7.71 -3.45 3.74
CA SER A 56 8.87 -4.29 3.99
C SER A 56 9.16 -4.34 5.49
N GLY A 57 10.02 -5.28 5.91
CA GLY A 57 10.61 -5.26 7.24
C GLY A 57 11.27 -3.90 7.47
N THR A 58 10.76 -3.17 8.46
CA THR A 58 11.17 -1.80 8.76
C THR A 58 12.05 -1.80 9.99
N VAL A 59 13.21 -1.17 9.86
CA VAL A 59 14.25 -1.13 10.89
C VAL A 59 14.32 0.27 11.54
N PRO A 60 14.92 0.41 12.73
CA PRO A 60 14.97 1.67 13.46
C PRO A 60 16.01 2.65 12.88
N SER A 61 15.90 2.98 11.61
CA SER A 61 16.79 3.90 10.90
C SER A 61 16.25 5.32 10.89
N LEU A 62 17.17 6.28 10.99
CA LEU A 62 16.92 7.70 10.78
C LEU A 62 18.09 8.27 9.97
N ASN A 63 17.80 8.95 8.87
CA ASN A 63 18.80 9.50 7.94
C ASN A 63 19.86 8.47 7.49
N GLY A 64 19.41 7.24 7.21
CA GLY A 64 20.26 6.14 6.73
C GLY A 64 21.11 5.44 7.78
N SER A 65 20.98 5.80 9.07
CA SER A 65 21.71 5.18 10.17
C SER A 65 20.77 4.57 11.20
N ILE A 66 21.15 3.44 11.81
CA ILE A 66 20.41 2.87 12.93
C ILE A 66 20.56 3.80 14.16
N ILE A 67 19.44 4.12 14.79
CA ILE A 67 19.45 4.96 15.99
C ILE A 67 20.01 4.20 17.20
N SER A 68 20.61 4.95 18.12
CA SER A 68 20.97 4.45 19.46
C SER A 68 19.78 4.54 20.42
N GLY A 69 19.89 3.98 21.63
CA GLY A 69 18.95 4.21 22.72
C GLY A 69 18.12 3.00 23.16
N GLY A 70 18.49 1.78 22.81
CA GLY A 70 17.83 0.57 23.29
C GLY A 70 16.50 0.26 22.59
N ILE A 71 15.80 -0.76 23.11
CA ILE A 71 14.61 -1.30 22.48
C ILE A 71 13.46 -0.28 22.42
N GLU A 72 13.30 0.55 23.45
CA GLU A 72 12.22 1.54 23.52
C GLU A 72 12.36 2.59 22.42
N ALA A 73 13.56 3.17 22.29
CA ALA A 73 13.83 4.16 21.26
C ALA A 73 13.73 3.57 19.87
N GLN A 74 14.25 2.35 19.67
CA GLN A 74 14.21 1.65 18.40
C GLN A 74 12.80 1.25 18.00
N THR A 75 11.97 0.79 18.94
CA THR A 75 10.54 0.51 18.69
C THR A 75 9.81 1.78 18.24
N ALA A 76 10.02 2.89 18.96
CA ALA A 76 9.40 4.16 18.61
C ALA A 76 9.79 4.63 17.20
N GLN A 77 11.06 4.46 16.83
CA GLN A 77 11.53 4.86 15.49
C GLN A 77 10.95 3.97 14.38
N VAL A 78 10.89 2.66 14.59
CA VAL A 78 10.27 1.75 13.60
C VAL A 78 8.80 2.10 13.37
N ILE A 79 8.04 2.39 14.44
CA ILE A 79 6.63 2.79 14.33
C ILE A 79 6.48 4.08 13.52
N LYS A 80 7.37 5.07 13.71
CA LYS A 80 7.37 6.31 12.92
C LYS A 80 7.72 6.05 11.46
N ASN A 81 8.68 5.19 11.19
CA ASN A 81 9.08 4.85 9.82
C ASN A 81 7.95 4.14 9.05
N ILE A 82 7.24 3.22 9.73
CA ILE A 82 6.06 2.57 9.14
C ILE A 82 4.95 3.61 8.89
N ALA A 83 4.69 4.52 9.84
CA ALA A 83 3.70 5.59 9.64
C ALA A 83 3.97 6.38 8.36
N ALA A 84 5.21 6.80 8.13
CA ALA A 84 5.61 7.52 6.92
C ALA A 84 5.33 6.71 5.64
N THR A 85 5.62 5.40 5.65
CA THR A 85 5.33 4.53 4.50
C THR A 85 3.83 4.37 4.25
N LEU A 86 3.02 4.31 5.30
CA LEU A 86 1.56 4.22 5.19
C LEU A 86 0.96 5.53 4.65
N GLU A 87 1.47 6.67 5.08
CA GLU A 87 1.03 7.99 4.63
C GLU A 87 1.24 8.21 3.13
N GLU A 88 2.28 7.61 2.52
CA GLU A 88 2.54 7.69 1.07
C GLU A 88 1.36 7.18 0.22
N VAL A 89 0.51 6.31 0.76
CA VAL A 89 -0.66 5.75 0.08
C VAL A 89 -1.99 6.19 0.69
N GLY A 90 -1.97 7.20 1.55
CA GLY A 90 -3.18 7.77 2.14
C GLY A 90 -3.83 6.88 3.21
N THR A 91 -3.04 6.04 3.90
CA THR A 91 -3.51 5.24 5.03
C THR A 91 -2.72 5.54 6.31
N SER A 92 -3.06 4.91 7.41
CA SER A 92 -2.44 5.16 8.72
C SER A 92 -2.46 3.91 9.59
N TRP A 93 -1.91 4.02 10.80
CA TRP A 93 -1.95 2.97 11.81
C TRP A 93 -3.38 2.54 12.20
N ASP A 94 -4.39 3.40 12.04
CA ASP A 94 -5.80 3.08 12.30
C ASP A 94 -6.34 1.99 11.36
N TYR A 95 -5.73 1.83 10.21
CA TYR A 95 -6.13 0.86 9.19
C TYR A 95 -5.20 -0.36 9.11
N VAL A 96 -4.23 -0.46 10.02
CA VAL A 96 -3.33 -1.62 10.05
C VAL A 96 -4.09 -2.86 10.53
N LEU A 97 -4.04 -3.91 9.71
CA LEU A 97 -4.69 -5.19 9.94
C LEU A 97 -3.79 -6.12 10.75
N LYS A 98 -2.50 -6.14 10.43
CA LYS A 98 -1.54 -7.09 10.97
C LYS A 98 -0.14 -6.48 11.04
N THR A 99 0.58 -6.82 12.10
CA THR A 99 2.03 -6.62 12.21
C THR A 99 2.74 -7.92 12.54
N THR A 100 3.97 -8.07 12.07
CA THR A 100 4.93 -9.06 12.55
C THR A 100 6.12 -8.32 13.16
N VAL A 101 6.46 -8.66 14.40
CA VAL A 101 7.56 -8.07 15.15
C VAL A 101 8.65 -9.12 15.30
N PHE A 102 9.85 -8.81 14.82
CA PHE A 102 11.04 -9.63 14.94
C PHE A 102 11.97 -8.97 15.98
N LEU A 103 12.30 -9.69 17.04
CA LEU A 103 13.18 -9.25 18.11
C LEU A 103 14.52 -9.97 18.06
N ALA A 104 15.59 -9.24 18.31
CA ALA A 104 16.91 -9.84 18.49
C ALA A 104 17.01 -10.63 19.79
N ASN A 105 16.21 -10.28 20.80
CA ASN A 105 16.16 -10.98 22.10
C ASN A 105 14.76 -10.83 22.70
N MET A 106 14.14 -11.95 23.13
CA MET A 106 12.82 -11.93 23.76
C MET A 106 12.81 -11.25 25.13
N SER A 107 13.97 -11.05 25.79
CA SER A 107 14.05 -10.24 27.01
C SER A 107 13.58 -8.80 26.82
N ASP A 108 13.61 -8.28 25.59
CA ASP A 108 13.16 -6.94 25.24
C ASP A 108 11.64 -6.83 25.05
N TYR A 109 10.92 -7.97 25.07
CA TYR A 109 9.49 -8.05 24.73
C TYR A 109 8.61 -7.13 25.59
N ALA A 110 8.87 -7.06 26.93
CA ALA A 110 8.06 -6.23 27.83
C ALA A 110 8.24 -4.73 27.52
N ALA A 111 9.49 -4.26 27.44
CA ALA A 111 9.81 -2.87 27.15
C ALA A 111 9.36 -2.44 25.74
N MET A 112 9.51 -3.32 24.74
CA MET A 112 8.93 -3.12 23.41
C MET A 112 7.42 -2.94 23.47
N ASN A 113 6.70 -3.78 24.24
CA ASN A 113 5.24 -3.71 24.38
C ASN A 113 4.74 -2.42 25.00
N GLU A 114 5.47 -1.85 25.96
CA GLU A 114 5.12 -0.56 26.57
C GLU A 114 5.06 0.54 25.48
N VAL A 115 6.10 0.65 24.66
CA VAL A 115 6.16 1.62 23.58
C VAL A 115 5.12 1.34 22.49
N TYR A 116 5.03 0.08 22.06
CA TYR A 116 4.06 -0.36 21.05
C TYR A 116 2.62 -0.06 21.50
N GLY A 117 2.30 -0.36 22.76
CA GLY A 117 0.98 -0.11 23.34
C GLY A 117 0.64 1.37 23.46
N ALA A 118 1.63 2.21 23.80
CA ALA A 118 1.44 3.64 23.96
C ALA A 118 1.32 4.40 22.62
N MET A 119 2.07 3.98 21.60
CA MET A 119 2.15 4.71 20.33
C MET A 119 1.09 4.32 19.31
N LEU A 120 0.59 3.10 19.32
CA LEU A 120 -0.39 2.66 18.35
C LEU A 120 -1.83 2.98 18.79
N PRO A 121 -2.75 3.20 17.82
CA PRO A 121 -4.16 3.45 18.11
C PRO A 121 -4.84 2.24 18.77
N SER A 122 -6.05 2.43 19.26
CA SER A 122 -6.91 1.37 19.77
C SER A 122 -8.20 1.29 18.95
N PRO A 123 -8.65 0.08 18.58
CA PRO A 123 -8.07 -1.23 18.94
C PRO A 123 -6.72 -1.49 18.26
N LYS A 124 -5.89 -2.35 18.88
CA LYS A 124 -4.59 -2.73 18.32
C LYS A 124 -4.75 -3.68 17.12
N PRO A 125 -3.87 -3.62 16.11
CA PRO A 125 -3.86 -4.60 15.03
C PRO A 125 -3.56 -6.02 15.53
N ALA A 126 -3.95 -7.03 14.75
CA ALA A 126 -3.47 -8.38 15.00
C ALA A 126 -1.93 -8.40 14.94
N ARG A 127 -1.28 -9.17 15.83
CA ARG A 127 0.18 -9.18 15.91
C ARG A 127 0.75 -10.58 16.12
N THR A 128 1.91 -10.83 15.54
CA THR A 128 2.84 -11.89 15.92
C THR A 128 4.14 -11.24 16.39
N ALA A 129 4.74 -11.72 17.47
CA ALA A 129 6.06 -11.29 17.90
C ALA A 129 6.91 -12.53 18.18
N VAL A 130 8.13 -12.56 17.65
CA VAL A 130 9.05 -13.70 17.76
C VAL A 130 10.47 -13.19 17.95
N GLU A 131 11.27 -13.98 18.66
CA GLU A 131 12.73 -13.84 18.62
C GLU A 131 13.24 -14.51 17.36
N VAL A 132 14.23 -13.92 16.71
CA VAL A 132 14.91 -14.48 15.54
C VAL A 132 16.36 -14.77 15.86
N GLY A 133 16.94 -15.74 15.19
CA GLY A 133 18.34 -16.11 15.40
C GLY A 133 19.31 -14.97 15.11
N LYS A 134 18.99 -14.08 14.16
CA LYS A 134 19.75 -12.87 13.83
C LYS A 134 18.93 -11.95 12.95
N LEU A 135 18.95 -10.66 13.27
CA LEU A 135 18.50 -9.59 12.37
C LEU A 135 19.61 -9.22 11.37
N PRO A 136 19.28 -8.66 10.19
CA PRO A 136 20.27 -8.39 9.13
C PRO A 136 21.24 -7.23 9.45
N GLY A 137 21.12 -6.62 10.62
CA GLY A 137 21.99 -5.53 11.08
C GLY A 137 22.12 -5.48 12.60
N ASN A 138 22.84 -4.48 13.08
CA ASN A 138 23.03 -4.26 14.53
C ASN A 138 21.88 -3.40 15.09
N PHE A 139 20.69 -3.97 15.17
CA PHE A 139 19.50 -3.38 15.77
C PHE A 139 18.70 -4.47 16.52
N LEU A 140 17.78 -4.05 17.37
CA LEU A 140 17.10 -4.92 18.34
C LEU A 140 15.71 -5.36 17.87
N ILE A 141 15.14 -4.66 16.87
CA ILE A 141 13.78 -4.86 16.41
C ILE A 141 13.63 -4.56 14.93
N GLU A 142 12.78 -5.34 14.27
CA GLU A 142 12.25 -5.10 12.94
C GLU A 142 10.74 -5.34 12.96
N ILE A 143 9.97 -4.54 12.23
CA ILE A 143 8.52 -4.73 12.14
C ILE A 143 8.08 -4.60 10.68
N GLU A 144 7.18 -5.48 10.25
CA GLU A 144 6.41 -5.34 9.02
C GLU A 144 4.94 -5.13 9.33
N ALA A 145 4.21 -4.51 8.41
CA ALA A 145 2.79 -4.24 8.55
C ALA A 145 2.00 -4.52 7.26
N ILE A 146 0.75 -4.92 7.44
CA ILE A 146 -0.25 -5.02 6.38
C ILE A 146 -1.40 -4.09 6.78
N ALA A 147 -1.78 -3.17 5.89
CA ALA A 147 -2.86 -2.23 6.15
C ALA A 147 -3.87 -2.17 5.01
N ALA A 148 -5.11 -1.82 5.34
CA ALA A 148 -6.10 -1.41 4.36
C ALA A 148 -5.86 0.05 3.96
N ILE A 149 -6.23 0.39 2.73
CA ILE A 149 -6.32 1.77 2.27
C ILE A 149 -7.81 2.11 2.29
N PRO A 150 -8.26 3.10 3.07
CA PRO A 150 -9.66 3.48 3.10
C PRO A 150 -10.08 4.00 1.73
N ASP A 151 -11.34 3.76 1.36
CA ASP A 151 -11.94 4.35 0.16
C ASP A 151 -11.91 5.88 0.31
N SER A 152 -11.41 6.57 -0.70
CA SER A 152 -11.32 8.02 -0.80
C SER A 152 -12.63 8.63 -1.28
#